data_f38203aa80a2de6f7e55c3a7fa66fc40
#
_entry.id   f38203aa80a2de6f7e55c3a7fa66fc40
#
_cell.length_a   1.000
_cell.length_b   1.000
_cell.length_c   1.000
_cell.angle_alpha   90.00
_cell.angle_beta   90.00
_cell.angle_gamma   90.00
#
_symmetry.space_group_name_H-M   'P 1'
#
loop_
_entity.id
_entity.type
_entity.pdbx_description
1 polymer ?
#
loop_
_entity_poly.entity_id
_entity_poly.type
_entity_poly.pdbx_seq_one_letter_code
_entity_poly.pdbx_strand_id
1 'polypeptide(L)'
;LEDIRNNIDADIILISFDLNRNVQLFYDNKLEFSNLLRQQRLLRRVDEIHLIDGSGKQIISNSINPNSEFVSPEAKALELVTTDERPLKIINAFTNKSAALLKLSNYIDTYLYVVKFLDPKISNYLKESEQAISFYYTVENNRTGIKISFAFIYLIVVTLLLFLSISVAIKFASRFFKPISNLIDASIDISSGNLDTKVPIIEADEEIATLNKNFNLMIDRLKTQQ
;
A
#
# COMPACT_ATOMS: atom_id res chain seq x y z
N LEU A 1 8.98 7.35 -26.06
CA LEU A 1 8.69 8.37 -25.04
C LEU A 1 9.59 9.61 -25.18
N GLU A 2 10.87 9.42 -25.40
CA GLU A 2 11.83 10.53 -25.57
C GLU A 2 11.54 11.37 -26.83
N ASP A 3 11.14 10.76 -27.95
CA ASP A 3 10.80 11.46 -29.19
C ASP A 3 9.53 12.33 -29.05
N ILE A 4 8.51 11.85 -28.33
CA ILE A 4 7.30 12.65 -28.04
C ILE A 4 7.62 13.74 -27.01
N ARG A 5 8.52 13.47 -26.13
CA ARG A 5 9.00 14.36 -25.08
C ARG A 5 9.75 15.55 -25.64
N ASN A 6 10.69 15.31 -26.54
CA ASN A 6 11.52 16.35 -27.13
C ASN A 6 10.76 17.23 -28.13
N ASN A 7 9.64 16.75 -28.64
CA ASN A 7 8.89 17.43 -29.69
C ASN A 7 7.99 18.57 -29.14
N ILE A 8 7.31 18.38 -27.99
CA ILE A 8 6.41 19.42 -27.45
C ILE A 8 7.17 20.62 -26.88
N ASP A 9 8.36 20.40 -26.29
CA ASP A 9 9.21 21.47 -25.75
C ASP A 9 9.80 22.33 -26.87
N ALA A 10 10.21 21.71 -27.99
CA ALA A 10 10.64 22.43 -29.16
C ALA A 10 9.48 23.19 -29.83
N ASP A 11 8.31 22.55 -29.90
CA ASP A 11 7.13 23.15 -30.51
C ASP A 11 6.66 24.39 -29.75
N ILE A 12 6.60 24.34 -28.40
CA ILE A 12 6.17 25.50 -27.61
C ILE A 12 7.13 26.67 -27.71
N ILE A 13 8.44 26.44 -27.77
CA ILE A 13 9.45 27.46 -27.97
C ILE A 13 9.26 28.15 -29.32
N LEU A 14 9.08 27.37 -30.37
CA LEU A 14 8.87 27.90 -31.71
C LEU A 14 7.56 28.68 -31.84
N ILE A 15 6.49 28.17 -31.24
CA ILE A 15 5.20 28.88 -31.17
C ILE A 15 5.36 30.20 -30.40
N SER A 16 6.03 30.18 -29.26
CA SER A 16 6.25 31.37 -28.44
C SER A 16 7.03 32.44 -29.18
N PHE A 17 8.03 32.06 -29.98
CA PHE A 17 8.81 32.98 -30.82
C PHE A 17 7.90 33.65 -31.86
N ASP A 18 7.08 32.88 -32.58
CA ASP A 18 6.16 33.42 -33.59
C ASP A 18 5.09 34.33 -32.97
N LEU A 19 4.57 33.97 -31.78
CA LEU A 19 3.61 34.80 -31.06
C LEU A 19 4.24 36.09 -30.55
N ASN A 20 5.42 36.03 -29.94
CA ASN A 20 6.13 37.21 -29.46
C ASN A 20 6.45 38.20 -30.58
N ARG A 21 6.73 37.70 -31.79
CA ARG A 21 6.97 38.53 -32.98
C ARG A 21 5.69 39.25 -33.43
N ASN A 22 4.52 38.65 -33.21
CA ASN A 22 3.23 39.14 -33.66
C ASN A 22 2.35 39.65 -32.51
N VAL A 23 2.96 40.15 -31.43
CA VAL A 23 2.25 40.61 -30.23
C VAL A 23 1.21 41.71 -30.52
N GLN A 24 1.46 42.58 -31.50
CA GLN A 24 0.51 43.64 -31.87
C GLN A 24 -0.84 43.08 -32.34
N LEU A 25 -0.85 41.94 -33.07
CA LEU A 25 -2.10 41.32 -33.51
C LEU A 25 -2.97 40.88 -32.33
N PHE A 26 -2.38 40.52 -31.20
CA PHE A 26 -3.12 40.13 -30.01
C PHE A 26 -3.95 41.26 -29.43
N TYR A 27 -3.41 42.49 -29.47
CA TYR A 27 -4.08 43.66 -28.96
C TYR A 27 -4.99 44.32 -29.99
N ASP A 28 -4.57 44.35 -31.26
CA ASP A 28 -5.26 45.10 -32.32
C ASP A 28 -6.31 44.30 -33.07
N ASN A 29 -6.08 43.01 -33.30
CA ASN A 29 -6.97 42.20 -34.13
C ASN A 29 -7.04 40.74 -33.63
N LYS A 30 -7.96 40.48 -32.70
CA LYS A 30 -8.18 39.16 -32.11
C LYS A 30 -8.53 38.07 -33.11
N LEU A 31 -9.19 38.43 -34.24
CA LEU A 31 -9.56 37.48 -35.28
C LEU A 31 -8.33 36.97 -36.05
N GLU A 32 -7.47 37.88 -36.46
CA GLU A 32 -6.19 37.54 -37.12
C GLU A 32 -5.27 36.78 -36.17
N PHE A 33 -5.23 37.18 -34.91
CA PHE A 33 -4.47 36.44 -33.92
C PHE A 33 -4.97 35.01 -33.71
N SER A 34 -6.29 34.80 -33.71
CA SER A 34 -6.87 33.45 -33.66
C SER A 34 -6.52 32.63 -34.92
N ASN A 35 -6.46 33.24 -36.09
CA ASN A 35 -5.99 32.59 -37.30
C ASN A 35 -4.50 32.22 -37.23
N LEU A 36 -3.67 33.08 -36.64
CA LEU A 36 -2.26 32.78 -36.36
C LEU A 36 -2.13 31.57 -35.43
N LEU A 37 -2.88 31.52 -34.33
CA LEU A 37 -2.89 30.35 -33.43
C LEU A 37 -3.28 29.06 -34.18
N ARG A 38 -4.31 29.16 -35.03
CA ARG A 38 -4.74 28.01 -35.86
C ARG A 38 -3.65 27.56 -36.81
N GLN A 39 -2.93 28.49 -37.46
CA GLN A 39 -1.79 28.16 -38.33
C GLN A 39 -0.67 27.49 -37.55
N GLN A 40 -0.31 28.01 -36.39
CA GLN A 40 0.71 27.41 -35.53
C GLN A 40 0.30 25.99 -35.08
N ARG A 41 -0.96 25.81 -34.67
CA ARG A 41 -1.47 24.51 -34.29
C ARG A 41 -1.34 23.48 -35.41
N LEU A 42 -1.70 23.84 -36.63
CA LEU A 42 -1.61 22.96 -37.81
C LEU A 42 -0.17 22.68 -38.24
N LEU A 43 0.69 23.72 -38.22
CA LEU A 43 2.09 23.62 -38.63
C LEU A 43 2.89 22.70 -37.68
N ARG A 44 2.65 22.83 -36.38
CA ARG A 44 3.37 22.06 -35.33
C ARG A 44 2.67 20.74 -34.98
N ARG A 45 1.50 20.45 -35.59
CA ARG A 45 0.72 19.24 -35.32
C ARG A 45 0.45 19.05 -33.81
N VAL A 46 0.10 20.15 -33.16
CA VAL A 46 -0.38 20.11 -31.77
C VAL A 46 -1.89 20.13 -31.75
N ASP A 47 -2.51 19.57 -30.73
CA ASP A 47 -3.95 19.38 -30.70
C ASP A 47 -4.69 20.60 -30.13
N GLU A 48 -4.10 21.26 -29.15
CA GLU A 48 -4.67 22.44 -28.50
C GLU A 48 -3.58 23.49 -28.24
N ILE A 49 -3.88 24.76 -28.49
CA ILE A 49 -3.09 25.92 -28.08
C ILE A 49 -3.99 26.85 -27.31
N HIS A 50 -3.60 27.19 -26.09
CA HIS A 50 -4.30 28.13 -25.24
C HIS A 50 -3.35 29.24 -24.78
N LEU A 51 -3.84 30.49 -24.78
CA LEU A 51 -3.26 31.54 -24.01
C LEU A 51 -4.06 31.72 -22.73
N ILE A 52 -3.41 31.73 -21.62
CA ILE A 52 -4.01 31.82 -20.29
C ILE A 52 -3.37 32.95 -19.49
N ASP A 53 -4.07 33.51 -18.53
CA ASP A 53 -3.54 34.48 -17.58
C ASP A 53 -2.85 33.81 -16.39
N GLY A 54 -2.24 34.59 -15.49
CA GLY A 54 -1.60 34.09 -14.29
C GLY A 54 -2.51 33.40 -13.30
N SER A 55 -3.85 33.53 -13.44
CA SER A 55 -4.84 32.78 -12.67
C SER A 55 -5.19 31.43 -13.31
N GLY A 56 -4.66 31.13 -14.51
CA GLY A 56 -4.99 29.95 -15.29
C GLY A 56 -6.27 30.08 -16.12
N LYS A 57 -6.87 31.28 -16.18
CA LYS A 57 -8.06 31.51 -16.97
C LYS A 57 -7.71 31.66 -18.45
N GLN A 58 -8.50 31.01 -19.31
CA GLN A 58 -8.31 31.06 -20.75
C GLN A 58 -8.65 32.43 -21.31
N ILE A 59 -7.71 33.05 -22.05
CA ILE A 59 -7.87 34.33 -22.76
C ILE A 59 -8.32 34.06 -24.20
N ILE A 60 -7.59 33.21 -24.92
CA ILE A 60 -7.89 32.80 -26.28
C ILE A 60 -7.39 31.36 -26.53
N SER A 61 -8.07 30.63 -27.37
CA SER A 61 -7.71 29.25 -27.65
C SER A 61 -7.95 28.81 -29.09
N ASN A 62 -7.23 27.81 -29.52
CA ASN A 62 -7.51 27.05 -30.73
C ASN A 62 -7.31 25.56 -30.43
N SER A 63 -8.38 24.77 -30.56
CA SER A 63 -8.40 23.33 -30.34
C SER A 63 -8.87 22.59 -31.56
N ILE A 64 -8.43 21.34 -31.73
CA ILE A 64 -8.94 20.43 -32.74
C ILE A 64 -10.40 20.06 -32.47
N ASN A 65 -10.78 20.02 -31.20
CA ASN A 65 -12.16 19.81 -30.76
C ASN A 65 -12.66 21.06 -30.03
N PRO A 66 -13.44 21.93 -30.69
CA PRO A 66 -13.94 23.18 -30.09
C PRO A 66 -14.83 22.99 -28.86
N ASN A 67 -15.41 21.78 -28.70
CA ASN A 67 -16.28 21.43 -27.57
C ASN A 67 -15.51 20.74 -26.42
N SER A 68 -14.18 20.61 -26.52
CA SER A 68 -13.39 20.09 -25.41
C SER A 68 -13.38 21.08 -24.24
N GLU A 69 -13.67 20.57 -23.05
CA GLU A 69 -13.55 21.36 -21.83
C GLU A 69 -12.08 21.70 -21.58
N PHE A 70 -11.80 22.98 -21.40
CA PHE A 70 -10.47 23.46 -21.03
C PHE A 70 -10.18 23.11 -19.57
N VAL A 71 -9.08 22.41 -19.34
CA VAL A 71 -8.58 22.12 -18.01
C VAL A 71 -7.36 23.00 -17.77
N SER A 72 -7.47 23.92 -16.81
CA SER A 72 -6.37 24.78 -16.40
C SER A 72 -5.20 23.99 -15.85
N PRO A 73 -3.94 24.36 -16.12
CA PRO A 73 -2.80 23.81 -15.41
C PRO A 73 -2.88 24.14 -13.90
N GLU A 74 -2.23 23.30 -13.09
CA GLU A 74 -2.18 23.53 -11.65
C GLU A 74 -1.48 24.88 -11.31
N ALA A 75 -1.92 25.56 -10.26
CA ALA A 75 -1.35 26.84 -9.81
C ALA A 75 0.16 26.73 -9.56
N LYS A 76 0.62 25.59 -9.05
CA LYS A 76 2.05 25.31 -8.83
C LYS A 76 2.86 25.30 -10.14
N ALA A 77 2.26 24.84 -11.24
CA ALA A 77 2.92 24.82 -12.55
C ALA A 77 3.08 26.25 -13.09
N LEU A 78 2.08 27.12 -12.88
CA LEU A 78 2.14 28.54 -13.25
C LEU A 78 3.20 29.29 -12.45
N GLU A 79 3.31 29.03 -11.15
CA GLU A 79 4.33 29.62 -10.28
C GLU A 79 5.75 29.22 -10.73
N LEU A 80 5.97 27.95 -11.06
CA LEU A 80 7.27 27.46 -11.54
C LEU A 80 7.71 28.14 -12.83
N VAL A 81 6.80 28.29 -13.80
CA VAL A 81 7.09 28.94 -15.08
C VAL A 81 7.28 30.46 -14.94
N THR A 82 6.72 31.06 -13.91
CA THR A 82 6.95 32.48 -13.64
C THR A 82 8.36 32.74 -13.16
N THR A 83 8.96 31.80 -12.47
CA THR A 83 10.31 31.89 -11.89
C THR A 83 11.40 31.42 -12.89
N ASP A 84 11.09 30.44 -13.72
CA ASP A 84 12.01 29.88 -14.71
C ASP A 84 11.50 30.17 -16.14
N GLU A 85 12.31 30.81 -16.98
CA GLU A 85 11.96 31.14 -18.38
C GLU A 85 11.92 29.91 -19.31
N ARG A 86 12.09 28.71 -18.76
CA ARG A 86 12.07 27.45 -19.54
C ARG A 86 10.66 26.89 -19.65
N PRO A 87 10.38 26.18 -20.76
CA PRO A 87 9.12 25.46 -20.87
C PRO A 87 8.97 24.42 -19.76
N LEU A 88 7.85 24.48 -19.04
CA LEU A 88 7.48 23.44 -18.09
C LEU A 88 6.61 22.39 -18.80
N LYS A 89 7.04 21.17 -18.73
CA LYS A 89 6.34 20.05 -19.29
C LYS A 89 5.44 19.36 -18.26
N ILE A 90 4.23 19.05 -18.66
CA ILE A 90 3.21 18.39 -17.84
C ILE A 90 2.72 17.16 -18.61
N ILE A 91 2.94 15.97 -18.08
CA ILE A 91 2.40 14.74 -18.65
C ILE A 91 1.30 14.24 -17.72
N ASN A 92 0.08 14.13 -18.24
CA ASN A 92 -1.03 13.54 -17.51
C ASN A 92 -1.53 12.29 -18.24
N ALA A 93 -1.08 11.13 -17.76
CA ALA A 93 -1.45 9.84 -18.33
C ALA A 93 -2.96 9.54 -18.17
N PHE A 94 -3.61 10.06 -17.11
CA PHE A 94 -5.04 9.80 -16.88
C PHE A 94 -5.93 10.50 -17.89
N THR A 95 -5.55 11.69 -18.33
CA THR A 95 -6.29 12.45 -19.36
C THR A 95 -5.76 12.22 -20.77
N ASN A 96 -4.77 11.35 -20.95
CA ASN A 96 -4.10 11.09 -22.24
C ASN A 96 -3.49 12.35 -22.87
N LYS A 97 -3.05 13.30 -22.05
CA LYS A 97 -2.52 14.59 -22.50
C LYS A 97 -1.06 14.77 -22.10
N SER A 98 -0.26 15.23 -23.06
CA SER A 98 1.05 15.83 -22.80
C SER A 98 0.91 17.32 -23.06
N ALA A 99 1.30 18.13 -22.11
CA ALA A 99 1.22 19.58 -22.22
C ALA A 99 2.56 20.24 -21.94
N ALA A 100 2.74 21.42 -22.48
CA ALA A 100 3.85 22.31 -22.14
C ALA A 100 3.30 23.71 -21.82
N LEU A 101 3.91 24.35 -20.84
CA LEU A 101 3.56 25.68 -20.37
C LEU A 101 4.80 26.60 -20.45
N LEU A 102 4.61 27.82 -20.97
CA LEU A 102 5.67 28.80 -21.11
C LEU A 102 5.12 30.21 -20.93
N LYS A 103 5.80 31.06 -20.19
CA LYS A 103 5.49 32.48 -20.10
C LYS A 103 5.88 33.22 -21.37
N LEU A 104 5.00 34.05 -21.91
CA LEU A 104 5.28 34.88 -23.08
C LEU A 104 5.94 36.20 -22.66
N SER A 105 7.14 36.47 -23.16
CA SER A 105 7.97 37.60 -22.72
C SER A 105 7.40 38.97 -23.13
N ASN A 106 6.72 39.05 -24.30
CA ASN A 106 6.22 40.31 -24.86
C ASN A 106 4.74 40.56 -24.50
N TYR A 107 4.12 39.72 -23.65
CA TYR A 107 2.72 39.82 -23.24
C TYR A 107 2.63 40.14 -21.75
N ILE A 108 1.57 40.86 -21.38
CA ILE A 108 1.32 41.15 -19.97
C ILE A 108 0.60 39.95 -19.36
N ASP A 109 1.18 39.36 -18.31
CA ASP A 109 0.61 38.24 -17.53
C ASP A 109 -0.02 37.14 -18.38
N THR A 110 0.65 36.76 -19.47
CA THR A 110 0.12 35.78 -20.41
C THR A 110 1.06 34.60 -20.57
N TYR A 111 0.48 33.41 -20.52
CA TYR A 111 1.20 32.13 -20.65
C TYR A 111 0.66 31.34 -21.83
N LEU A 112 1.58 30.71 -22.54
CA LEU A 112 1.28 29.81 -23.63
C LEU A 112 1.17 28.38 -23.05
N TYR A 113 0.03 27.75 -23.28
CA TYR A 113 -0.25 26.38 -22.89
C TYR A 113 -0.56 25.55 -24.12
N VAL A 114 0.30 24.60 -24.44
CA VAL A 114 0.22 23.77 -25.64
C VAL A 114 -0.05 22.33 -25.21
N VAL A 115 -1.04 21.69 -25.85
CA VAL A 115 -1.45 20.33 -25.52
C VAL A 115 -1.33 19.43 -26.75
N LYS A 116 -0.83 18.23 -26.53
CA LYS A 116 -0.76 17.14 -27.51
C LYS A 116 -1.34 15.88 -26.89
N PHE A 117 -2.26 15.24 -27.57
CA PHE A 117 -2.85 14.00 -27.11
C PHE A 117 -1.85 12.85 -27.23
N LEU A 118 -1.77 12.03 -26.19
CA LEU A 118 -0.93 10.85 -26.18
C LEU A 118 -1.59 9.72 -26.92
N ASP A 119 -0.78 8.91 -27.60
CA ASP A 119 -1.26 7.65 -28.15
C ASP A 119 -1.85 6.79 -27.00
N PRO A 120 -3.05 6.20 -27.18
CA PRO A 120 -3.69 5.36 -26.16
C PRO A 120 -2.80 4.24 -25.65
N LYS A 121 -1.93 3.68 -26.48
CA LYS A 121 -0.97 2.65 -26.06
C LYS A 121 0.04 3.22 -25.06
N ILE A 122 0.59 4.39 -25.34
CA ILE A 122 1.57 5.04 -24.45
C ILE A 122 0.91 5.44 -23.14
N SER A 123 -0.29 5.97 -23.19
CA SER A 123 -1.06 6.31 -22.01
C SER A 123 -1.36 5.09 -21.12
N ASN A 124 -1.71 3.95 -21.69
CA ASN A 124 -1.95 2.73 -20.94
C ASN A 124 -0.66 2.23 -20.25
N TYR A 125 0.46 2.24 -20.95
CA TYR A 125 1.76 1.89 -20.32
C TYR A 125 2.12 2.81 -19.15
N LEU A 126 1.86 4.11 -19.29
CA LEU A 126 2.11 5.06 -18.20
C LEU A 126 1.19 4.80 -17.00
N LYS A 127 -0.10 4.54 -17.25
CA LYS A 127 -1.06 4.18 -16.18
C LYS A 127 -0.68 2.91 -15.45
N GLU A 128 -0.31 1.86 -16.18
CA GLU A 128 0.15 0.60 -15.59
C GLU A 128 1.43 0.81 -14.75
N SER A 129 2.36 1.61 -15.23
CA SER A 129 3.59 1.95 -14.51
C SER A 129 3.30 2.73 -13.22
N GLU A 130 2.45 3.75 -13.27
CA GLU A 130 2.03 4.52 -12.09
C GLU A 130 1.30 3.65 -11.06
N GLN A 131 0.43 2.75 -11.53
CA GLN A 131 -0.26 1.81 -10.66
C GLN A 131 0.72 0.82 -9.99
N ALA A 132 1.70 0.32 -10.74
CA ALA A 132 2.73 -0.55 -10.19
C ALA A 132 3.58 0.17 -9.13
N ILE A 133 3.95 1.42 -9.39
CA ILE A 133 4.71 2.25 -8.44
C ILE A 133 3.87 2.55 -7.19
N SER A 134 2.60 2.94 -7.34
CA SER A 134 1.70 3.22 -6.23
C SER A 134 1.44 1.97 -5.37
N PHE A 135 1.29 0.82 -6.00
CA PHE A 135 1.18 -0.47 -5.31
C PHE A 135 2.45 -0.77 -4.50
N TYR A 136 3.62 -0.56 -5.09
CA TYR A 136 4.90 -0.76 -4.39
C TYR A 136 5.01 0.13 -3.14
N TYR A 137 4.70 1.44 -3.26
CA TYR A 137 4.70 2.34 -2.11
C TYR A 137 3.66 1.99 -1.05
N THR A 138 2.49 1.49 -1.47
CA THR A 138 1.44 1.04 -0.54
C THR A 138 1.91 -0.17 0.27
N VAL A 139 2.55 -1.14 -0.38
CA VAL A 139 3.12 -2.32 0.28
C VAL A 139 4.28 -1.93 1.21
N GLU A 140 5.17 -1.04 0.77
CA GLU A 140 6.29 -0.55 1.57
C GLU A 140 5.80 0.19 2.84
N ASN A 141 4.85 1.08 2.71
CA ASN A 141 4.27 1.82 3.84
C ASN A 141 3.52 0.91 4.82
N ASN A 142 2.87 -0.15 4.33
CA ASN A 142 2.17 -1.11 5.17
C ASN A 142 3.07 -2.22 5.75
N ARG A 143 4.34 -2.25 5.39
CA ARG A 143 5.30 -3.27 5.85
C ARG A 143 5.39 -3.38 7.37
N THR A 144 5.34 -2.26 8.07
CA THR A 144 5.36 -2.22 9.55
C THR A 144 4.06 -2.76 10.14
N GLY A 145 2.90 -2.41 9.57
CA GLY A 145 1.60 -2.93 9.99
C GLY A 145 1.50 -4.45 9.82
N ILE A 146 1.98 -4.98 8.70
CA ILE A 146 2.03 -6.42 8.43
C ILE A 146 2.91 -7.14 9.46
N LYS A 147 4.10 -6.63 9.77
CA LYS A 147 4.99 -7.20 10.79
C LYS A 147 4.34 -7.24 12.17
N ILE A 148 3.65 -6.16 12.56
CA ILE A 148 2.94 -6.08 13.85
C ILE A 148 1.80 -7.11 13.89
N SER A 149 1.02 -7.25 12.81
CA SER A 149 -0.06 -8.24 12.73
C SER A 149 0.47 -9.67 12.89
N PHE A 150 1.56 -10.02 12.22
CA PHE A 150 2.21 -11.32 12.39
C PHE A 150 2.73 -11.54 13.80
N ALA A 151 3.29 -10.51 14.45
CA ALA A 151 3.75 -10.58 15.84
C ALA A 151 2.59 -10.86 16.81
N PHE A 152 1.43 -10.22 16.61
CA PHE A 152 0.23 -10.49 17.40
C PHE A 152 -0.30 -11.91 17.21
N ILE A 153 -0.39 -12.39 15.97
CA ILE A 153 -0.81 -13.76 15.68
C ILE A 153 0.14 -14.76 16.34
N TYR A 154 1.44 -14.54 16.23
CA TYR A 154 2.44 -15.39 16.88
C TYR A 154 2.28 -15.41 18.40
N LEU A 155 2.07 -14.25 19.03
CA LEU A 155 1.85 -14.12 20.46
C LEU A 155 0.62 -14.94 20.93
N ILE A 156 -0.49 -14.84 20.19
CA ILE A 156 -1.72 -15.58 20.47
C ILE A 156 -1.46 -17.10 20.40
N VAL A 157 -0.82 -17.56 19.32
CA VAL A 157 -0.52 -18.98 19.11
C VAL A 157 0.39 -19.53 20.23
N VAL A 158 1.46 -18.80 20.57
CA VAL A 158 2.37 -19.19 21.66
C VAL A 158 1.63 -19.26 22.98
N THR A 159 0.78 -18.29 23.29
CA THR A 159 0.00 -18.25 24.53
C THR A 159 -0.96 -19.45 24.62
N LEU A 160 -1.66 -19.77 23.51
CA LEU A 160 -2.55 -20.94 23.46
C LEU A 160 -1.78 -22.27 23.67
N LEU A 161 -0.63 -22.42 23.02
CA LEU A 161 0.24 -23.59 23.20
C LEU A 161 0.73 -23.71 24.63
N LEU A 162 1.07 -22.60 25.28
CA LEU A 162 1.50 -22.58 26.68
C LEU A 162 0.38 -23.04 27.61
N PHE A 163 -0.85 -22.52 27.44
CA PHE A 163 -2.02 -22.98 28.21
C PHE A 163 -2.32 -24.45 28.00
N LEU A 164 -2.25 -24.91 26.76
CA LEU A 164 -2.43 -26.33 26.42
C LEU A 164 -1.38 -27.20 27.12
N SER A 165 -0.11 -26.82 27.06
CA SER A 165 1.01 -27.52 27.71
C SER A 165 0.83 -27.61 29.21
N ILE A 166 0.46 -26.52 29.89
CA ILE A 166 0.18 -26.50 31.32
C ILE A 166 -1.00 -27.42 31.66
N SER A 167 -2.08 -27.35 30.87
CA SER A 167 -3.26 -28.21 31.07
C SER A 167 -2.92 -29.69 30.96
N VAL A 168 -2.12 -30.07 29.97
CA VAL A 168 -1.64 -31.45 29.78
C VAL A 168 -0.72 -31.86 30.92
N ALA A 169 0.20 -30.99 31.34
CA ALA A 169 1.13 -31.26 32.46
C ALA A 169 0.39 -31.50 33.77
N ILE A 170 -0.62 -30.68 34.09
CA ILE A 170 -1.44 -30.84 35.31
C ILE A 170 -2.19 -32.18 35.27
N LYS A 171 -2.83 -32.51 34.15
CA LYS A 171 -3.53 -33.79 34.01
C LYS A 171 -2.60 -34.98 34.13
N PHE A 172 -1.43 -34.91 33.51
CA PHE A 172 -0.40 -35.95 33.58
C PHE A 172 0.12 -36.10 34.99
N ALA A 173 0.47 -34.99 35.66
CA ALA A 173 0.93 -35.02 37.04
C ALA A 173 -0.11 -35.65 37.96
N SER A 174 -1.37 -35.24 37.88
CA SER A 174 -2.43 -35.77 38.72
C SER A 174 -2.68 -37.27 38.49
N ARG A 175 -2.46 -37.74 37.27
CA ARG A 175 -2.66 -39.15 36.91
C ARG A 175 -1.58 -40.07 37.53
N PHE A 176 -0.36 -39.59 37.66
CA PHE A 176 0.75 -40.39 38.19
C PHE A 176 1.08 -40.10 39.65
N PHE A 177 1.13 -38.83 40.09
CA PHE A 177 1.57 -38.49 41.44
C PHE A 177 0.58 -38.89 42.49
N LYS A 178 -0.73 -38.75 42.26
CA LYS A 178 -1.78 -39.10 43.27
C LYS A 178 -1.80 -40.58 43.65
N PRO A 179 -1.78 -41.55 42.71
CA PRO A 179 -1.67 -42.97 43.02
C PRO A 179 -0.37 -43.32 43.80
N ILE A 180 0.76 -42.76 43.41
CA ILE A 180 2.04 -43.00 44.09
C ILE A 180 2.01 -42.47 45.52
N SER A 181 1.46 -41.29 45.77
CA SER A 181 1.30 -40.73 47.09
C SER A 181 0.41 -41.64 47.97
N ASN A 182 -0.70 -42.17 47.44
CA ASN A 182 -1.54 -43.10 48.15
C ASN A 182 -0.81 -44.40 48.54
N LEU A 183 0.11 -44.91 47.72
CA LEU A 183 0.95 -46.05 48.02
C LEU A 183 1.96 -45.75 49.13
N ILE A 184 2.57 -44.57 49.10
CA ILE A 184 3.48 -44.12 50.16
C ILE A 184 2.75 -44.03 51.52
N ASP A 185 1.56 -43.36 51.51
CA ASP A 185 0.77 -43.19 52.73
C ASP A 185 0.36 -44.54 53.31
N ALA A 186 -0.13 -45.46 52.44
CA ALA A 186 -0.47 -46.82 52.85
C ALA A 186 0.73 -47.61 53.38
N SER A 187 1.90 -47.43 52.79
CA SER A 187 3.15 -48.07 53.26
C SER A 187 3.55 -47.58 54.68
N ILE A 188 3.37 -46.28 54.95
CA ILE A 188 3.61 -45.69 56.26
C ILE A 188 2.64 -46.26 57.29
N ASP A 189 1.35 -46.35 56.96
CA ASP A 189 0.34 -46.93 57.84
C ASP A 189 0.63 -48.38 58.21
N ILE A 190 1.03 -49.20 57.22
CA ILE A 190 1.40 -50.61 57.40
C ILE A 190 2.64 -50.69 58.32
N SER A 191 3.64 -49.85 58.15
CA SER A 191 4.84 -49.79 58.95
C SER A 191 4.55 -49.46 60.43
N SER A 192 3.48 -48.72 60.67
CA SER A 192 2.98 -48.38 62.03
C SER A 192 2.12 -49.46 62.65
N GLY A 193 1.87 -50.60 61.97
CA GLY A 193 1.08 -51.72 62.44
C GLY A 193 -0.38 -51.69 62.03
N ASN A 194 -0.84 -50.67 61.24
CA ASN A 194 -2.21 -50.58 60.75
C ASN A 194 -2.36 -51.39 59.47
N LEU A 195 -2.76 -52.66 59.52
CA LEU A 195 -2.98 -53.55 58.38
C LEU A 195 -4.40 -53.46 57.80
N ASP A 196 -5.27 -52.53 58.32
CA ASP A 196 -6.61 -52.32 57.77
C ASP A 196 -6.67 -51.35 56.61
N THR A 197 -5.52 -50.67 56.33
CA THR A 197 -5.38 -49.74 55.23
C THR A 197 -5.43 -50.42 53.86
N LYS A 198 -6.25 -49.90 52.92
CA LYS A 198 -6.28 -50.33 51.52
C LYS A 198 -6.02 -49.19 50.59
N VAL A 199 -5.21 -49.45 49.54
CA VAL A 199 -4.94 -48.48 48.49
C VAL A 199 -6.13 -48.51 47.51
N PRO A 200 -6.72 -47.33 47.19
CA PRO A 200 -7.82 -47.28 46.23
C PRO A 200 -7.36 -47.73 44.83
N ILE A 201 -8.12 -48.62 44.21
CA ILE A 201 -7.87 -49.04 42.80
C ILE A 201 -8.47 -47.95 41.91
N ILE A 202 -7.58 -47.10 41.38
CA ILE A 202 -7.98 -46.00 40.46
C ILE A 202 -7.85 -46.58 39.05
N GLU A 203 -8.90 -46.55 38.25
CA GLU A 203 -8.88 -46.91 36.79
C GLU A 203 -8.16 -45.83 35.98
N ALA A 204 -6.84 -45.61 36.25
CA ALA A 204 -6.10 -44.58 35.52
C ALA A 204 -5.17 -45.20 34.44
N ASP A 205 -4.31 -46.08 34.81
CA ASP A 205 -3.37 -46.82 33.97
C ASP A 205 -3.25 -48.26 34.42
N GLU A 206 -3.18 -49.19 33.47
CA GLU A 206 -3.19 -50.64 33.76
C GLU A 206 -2.03 -51.03 34.67
N GLU A 207 -0.87 -50.37 34.51
CA GLU A 207 0.28 -50.60 35.32
C GLU A 207 0.09 -50.13 36.77
N ILE A 208 -0.46 -48.95 36.98
CA ILE A 208 -0.76 -48.40 38.30
C ILE A 208 -1.88 -49.19 39.02
N ALA A 209 -2.92 -49.54 38.25
CA ALA A 209 -4.00 -50.38 38.80
C ALA A 209 -3.47 -51.78 39.23
N THR A 210 -2.59 -52.38 38.45
CA THR A 210 -1.94 -53.63 38.75
C THR A 210 -1.05 -53.50 39.98
N LEU A 211 -0.27 -52.44 40.11
CA LEU A 211 0.57 -52.14 41.27
C LEU A 211 -0.26 -51.99 42.53
N ASN A 212 -1.35 -51.23 42.52
CA ASN A 212 -2.29 -51.06 43.62
C ASN A 212 -2.92 -52.40 44.05
N LYS A 213 -3.34 -53.23 43.12
CA LYS A 213 -3.91 -54.57 43.36
C LYS A 213 -2.89 -55.47 44.04
N ASN A 214 -1.65 -55.52 43.52
CA ASN A 214 -0.60 -56.35 44.09
C ASN A 214 -0.22 -55.86 45.48
N PHE A 215 -0.19 -54.54 45.72
CA PHE A 215 0.06 -54.00 47.04
C PHE A 215 -1.05 -54.38 48.05
N ASN A 216 -2.32 -54.28 47.68
CA ASN A 216 -3.41 -54.74 48.50
C ASN A 216 -3.37 -56.25 48.78
N LEU A 217 -2.98 -57.09 47.83
CA LEU A 217 -2.77 -58.53 48.06
C LEU A 217 -1.62 -58.79 49.06
N MET A 218 -0.56 -58.00 49.04
CA MET A 218 0.52 -58.09 50.02
C MET A 218 0.00 -57.76 51.41
N ILE A 219 -0.79 -56.69 51.57
CA ILE A 219 -1.38 -56.34 52.87
C ILE A 219 -2.24 -57.47 53.40
N ASP A 220 -3.14 -58.03 52.59
CA ASP A 220 -4.03 -59.14 52.96
C ASP A 220 -3.24 -60.39 53.44
N ARG A 221 -2.11 -60.68 52.78
CA ARG A 221 -1.20 -61.77 53.21
C ARG A 221 -0.52 -61.49 54.55
N LEU A 222 -0.04 -60.25 54.76
CA LEU A 222 0.56 -59.87 56.05
C LEU A 222 -0.45 -59.97 57.19
N LYS A 223 -1.69 -59.59 56.95
CA LYS A 223 -2.82 -59.66 57.91
C LYS A 223 -3.16 -61.08 58.32
N THR A 224 -3.05 -62.07 57.39
CA THR A 224 -3.31 -63.48 57.66
C THR A 224 -2.17 -64.23 58.35
N GLN A 225 -0.98 -63.62 58.43
CA GLN A 225 0.20 -64.17 59.08
C GLN A 225 0.40 -63.70 60.54
N GLN A 226 -0.34 -62.73 60.94
CA GLN A 226 -0.43 -62.27 62.34
C GLN A 226 -1.57 -63.02 63.06
#